data_52bab24e5f7a5503f7a8bb781b7b031b
#
_entry.id   52bab24e5f7a5503f7a8bb781b7b031b
#
_cell.length_a   1.000
_cell.length_b   1.000
_cell.length_c   1.000
_cell.angle_alpha   90.00
_cell.angle_beta   90.00
_cell.angle_gamma   90.00
#
_symmetry.space_group_name_H-M   'P 1'
#
loop_
_entity.id
_entity.type
_entity.pdbx_description
1 polymer ?
#
loop_
_entity_poly.entity_id
_entity_poly.type
_entity_poly.pdbx_seq_one_letter_code
_entity_poly.pdbx_strand_id
1 'polypeptide(L)'
;MKEHKVGIIMNGVTGRMGTNQHLIRSIVAIRKQGGVQIKPGEVIMPDPILVGRSEEKLRTLGAAHGITRVSTDLDATLKDPANQIYFDSTLTGQRPIGVRKAIAAKKHIYCEKPTATTSKEALALAKEVTAAGLKNGVVQDKLWLPGLLKLRYLIDTGFFGKILSVRGEFGYWVFPGKFEKLQRPSWNYRKEDDGGIIVDMLCHWQYVIQNLFGDIKSLSCLGATHLPERWDENGKPYKCTADDSAYATFELKNGVICHFNSSWCVRVKRDDLLTLQVDGTDGSAVAGLRNCTVQDNSATPRCLWNPDQDSPVAYMDGWTSQPTNAIYDNAFKVQWELFLRHVVLNDPFPWSLLEGAKGVQLAELGLQSWAERRWLDVPKLA
;
A
#
# COMPACT_ATOMS: atom_id res chain seq x y z
N MET A 1 -8.22 28.61 19.71
CA MET A 1 -8.28 27.44 18.80
C MET A 1 -8.50 26.20 19.67
N LYS A 2 -9.52 25.42 19.40
CA LYS A 2 -9.77 24.16 20.14
C LYS A 2 -8.92 23.05 19.53
N GLU A 3 -8.13 22.39 20.34
CA GLU A 3 -7.21 21.35 19.92
C GLU A 3 -7.60 19.99 20.53
N HIS A 4 -7.82 18.98 19.68
CA HIS A 4 -7.97 17.59 20.10
C HIS A 4 -6.61 16.90 20.00
N LYS A 5 -5.90 16.88 21.13
CA LYS A 5 -4.59 16.22 21.22
C LYS A 5 -4.77 14.70 21.22
N VAL A 6 -4.11 14.00 20.27
CA VAL A 6 -4.21 12.54 20.10
C VAL A 6 -2.84 11.92 20.27
N GLY A 7 -2.63 11.20 21.38
CA GLY A 7 -1.39 10.47 21.65
C GLY A 7 -1.24 9.25 20.73
N ILE A 8 -0.09 9.12 20.06
CA ILE A 8 0.20 8.04 19.11
C ILE A 8 1.48 7.32 19.50
N ILE A 9 1.39 6.04 19.82
CA ILE A 9 2.54 5.16 20.00
C ILE A 9 3.04 4.75 18.63
N MET A 10 4.22 5.20 18.21
CA MET A 10 4.83 4.87 16.93
C MET A 10 5.88 3.77 17.11
N ASN A 11 5.43 2.50 17.08
CA ASN A 11 6.30 1.34 17.25
C ASN A 11 6.98 0.94 15.94
N GLY A 12 8.30 0.68 15.99
CA GLY A 12 9.10 0.37 14.80
C GLY A 12 9.49 1.60 13.97
N VAL A 13 9.33 2.79 14.53
CA VAL A 13 9.51 4.08 13.83
C VAL A 13 10.92 4.31 13.28
N THR A 14 11.95 3.63 13.77
CA THR A 14 13.34 3.74 13.27
C THR A 14 13.58 2.96 11.96
N GLY A 15 12.62 2.15 11.51
CA GLY A 15 12.65 1.50 10.21
C GLY A 15 12.35 2.48 9.06
N ARG A 16 12.80 2.17 7.84
CA ARG A 16 12.68 3.05 6.66
C ARG A 16 11.25 3.57 6.43
N MET A 17 10.24 2.71 6.50
CA MET A 17 8.83 3.11 6.32
C MET A 17 8.34 3.94 7.51
N GLY A 18 8.60 3.46 8.73
CA GLY A 18 8.24 4.15 9.96
C GLY A 18 8.82 5.56 10.00
N THR A 19 10.12 5.72 9.73
CA THR A 19 10.78 7.04 9.72
C THR A 19 10.27 7.92 8.58
N ASN A 20 10.39 7.47 7.33
CA ASN A 20 10.23 8.37 6.18
C ASN A 20 8.76 8.64 5.85
N GLN A 21 7.91 7.60 5.84
CA GLN A 21 6.53 7.77 5.39
C GLN A 21 5.61 8.16 6.56
N HIS A 22 5.69 7.42 7.67
CA HIS A 22 4.74 7.63 8.76
C HIS A 22 5.13 8.77 9.70
N LEU A 23 6.40 8.86 10.10
CA LEU A 23 6.82 9.94 10.97
C LEU A 23 6.99 11.25 10.20
N ILE A 24 7.96 11.31 9.27
CA ILE A 24 8.38 12.59 8.67
C ILE A 24 7.32 13.13 7.73
N ARG A 25 6.89 12.32 6.74
CA ARG A 25 5.98 12.75 5.68
C ARG A 25 4.51 12.75 6.09
N SER A 26 4.17 12.19 7.24
CA SER A 26 2.80 12.16 7.75
C SER A 26 2.69 12.92 9.08
N ILE A 27 3.04 12.33 10.21
CA ILE A 27 2.78 12.92 11.54
C ILE A 27 3.47 14.27 11.72
N VAL A 28 4.76 14.38 11.37
CA VAL A 28 5.50 15.66 11.45
C VAL A 28 4.92 16.69 10.47
N ALA A 29 4.55 16.28 9.26
CA ALA A 29 3.92 17.15 8.27
C ALA A 29 2.56 17.67 8.76
N ILE A 30 1.71 16.79 9.33
CA ILE A 30 0.42 17.17 9.95
C ILE A 30 0.65 18.17 11.10
N ARG A 31 1.64 17.95 11.96
CA ARG A 31 1.97 18.90 13.04
C ARG A 31 2.41 20.26 12.50
N LYS A 32 3.28 20.27 11.46
CA LYS A 32 3.78 21.50 10.84
C LYS A 32 2.70 22.32 10.15
N GLN A 33 1.66 21.69 9.59
CA GLN A 33 0.52 22.41 9.00
C GLN A 33 -0.48 22.93 10.04
N GLY A 34 -0.27 22.67 11.34
CA GLY A 34 -1.17 23.09 12.41
C GLY A 34 -2.26 22.09 12.76
N GLY A 35 -2.07 20.80 12.43
CA GLY A 35 -3.02 19.72 12.70
C GLY A 35 -3.97 19.41 11.56
N VAL A 36 -4.86 18.42 11.78
CA VAL A 36 -5.95 18.08 10.83
C VAL A 36 -7.14 19.00 11.10
N GLN A 37 -7.50 19.82 10.14
CA GLN A 37 -8.58 20.77 10.27
C GLN A 37 -9.95 20.05 10.35
N ILE A 38 -10.73 20.36 11.39
CA ILE A 38 -12.12 19.89 11.53
C ILE A 38 -13.07 20.96 10.99
N LYS A 39 -12.95 22.19 11.50
CA LYS A 39 -13.65 23.39 11.11
C LYS A 39 -12.84 24.61 11.51
N PRO A 40 -13.17 25.83 11.09
CA PRO A 40 -12.45 27.02 11.51
C PRO A 40 -12.29 27.10 13.04
N GLY A 41 -11.03 27.15 13.50
CA GLY A 41 -10.69 27.23 14.92
C GLY A 41 -10.69 25.90 15.69
N GLU A 42 -10.86 24.75 15.02
CA GLU A 42 -10.85 23.42 15.66
C GLU A 42 -10.01 22.41 14.85
N VAL A 43 -9.02 21.78 15.49
CA VAL A 43 -8.04 20.87 14.86
C VAL A 43 -7.81 19.59 15.66
N ILE A 44 -7.39 18.52 14.99
CA ILE A 44 -6.81 17.33 15.63
C ILE A 44 -5.30 17.44 15.54
N MET A 45 -4.62 17.38 16.70
CA MET A 45 -3.18 17.48 16.78
C MET A 45 -2.56 16.14 17.21
N PRO A 46 -1.82 15.45 16.35
CA PRO A 46 -1.13 14.23 16.74
C PRO A 46 0.04 14.51 17.69
N ASP A 47 0.13 13.72 18.75
CA ASP A 47 1.19 13.78 19.76
C ASP A 47 1.97 12.46 19.81
N PRO A 48 2.98 12.27 18.95
CA PRO A 48 3.68 11.01 18.84
C PRO A 48 4.62 10.76 20.04
N ILE A 49 4.68 9.48 20.45
CA ILE A 49 5.78 8.91 21.23
C ILE A 49 6.51 7.88 20.35
N LEU A 50 7.83 8.06 20.18
CA LEU A 50 8.64 7.19 19.36
C LEU A 50 9.05 5.95 20.17
N VAL A 51 8.72 4.76 19.65
CA VAL A 51 9.01 3.50 20.35
C VAL A 51 9.90 2.60 19.49
N GLY A 52 10.94 2.03 20.12
CA GLY A 52 11.89 1.14 19.44
C GLY A 52 12.96 0.60 20.39
N ARG A 53 13.89 -0.18 19.87
CA ARG A 53 14.89 -0.91 20.67
C ARG A 53 16.10 -0.09 21.11
N SER A 54 16.43 1.00 20.39
CA SER A 54 17.62 1.84 20.67
C SER A 54 17.19 3.24 21.08
N GLU A 55 17.41 3.58 22.34
CA GLU A 55 17.09 4.89 22.89
C GLU A 55 17.86 6.01 22.18
N GLU A 56 19.14 5.79 21.88
CA GLU A 56 19.98 6.74 21.16
C GLU A 56 19.39 7.10 19.79
N LYS A 57 19.01 6.08 18.98
CA LYS A 57 18.38 6.30 17.66
C LYS A 57 17.04 7.03 17.80
N LEU A 58 16.25 6.71 18.83
CA LEU A 58 14.97 7.37 19.07
C LEU A 58 15.15 8.82 19.46
N ARG A 59 16.11 9.13 20.35
CA ARG A 59 16.42 10.51 20.77
C ARG A 59 16.95 11.34 19.60
N THR A 60 17.87 10.78 18.80
CA THR A 60 18.39 11.45 17.59
C THR A 60 17.27 11.76 16.61
N LEU A 61 16.40 10.77 16.32
CA LEU A 61 15.27 10.96 15.42
C LEU A 61 14.26 11.97 15.99
N GLY A 62 13.96 11.90 17.27
CA GLY A 62 13.06 12.83 17.96
C GLY A 62 13.58 14.27 17.92
N ALA A 63 14.85 14.49 18.26
CA ALA A 63 15.48 15.80 18.24
C ALA A 63 15.46 16.46 16.86
N ALA A 64 15.72 15.67 15.80
CA ALA A 64 15.67 16.15 14.40
C ALA A 64 14.28 16.66 13.98
N HIS A 65 13.20 16.25 14.68
CA HIS A 65 11.83 16.57 14.29
C HIS A 65 10.98 17.22 15.42
N GLY A 66 11.62 17.67 16.49
CA GLY A 66 10.95 18.35 17.61
C GLY A 66 10.03 17.43 18.42
N ILE A 67 10.37 16.14 18.54
CA ILE A 67 9.64 15.15 19.33
C ILE A 67 10.48 14.75 20.52
N THR A 68 10.01 15.05 21.72
CA THR A 68 10.72 14.78 22.98
C THR A 68 10.30 13.45 23.62
N ARG A 69 9.14 12.91 23.24
CA ARG A 69 8.59 11.67 23.80
C ARG A 69 9.20 10.45 23.09
N VAL A 70 10.05 9.72 23.81
CA VAL A 70 10.68 8.48 23.32
C VAL A 70 10.63 7.41 24.40
N SER A 71 10.57 6.13 24.02
CA SER A 71 10.59 5.01 24.95
C SER A 71 11.15 3.74 24.30
N THR A 72 11.86 2.94 25.08
CA THR A 72 12.23 1.57 24.72
C THR A 72 11.30 0.53 25.39
N ASP A 73 10.38 0.97 26.23
CA ASP A 73 9.40 0.14 26.93
C ASP A 73 8.00 0.33 26.32
N LEU A 74 7.62 -0.61 25.46
CA LEU A 74 6.30 -0.60 24.85
C LEU A 74 5.18 -0.81 25.89
N ASP A 75 5.40 -1.69 26.87
CA ASP A 75 4.36 -2.05 27.84
C ASP A 75 4.03 -0.89 28.78
N ALA A 76 5.05 -0.14 29.20
CA ALA A 76 4.84 1.10 29.96
C ALA A 76 4.12 2.16 29.10
N THR A 77 4.52 2.29 27.84
CA THR A 77 3.91 3.25 26.89
C THR A 77 2.43 2.94 26.62
N LEU A 78 2.07 1.66 26.54
CA LEU A 78 0.70 1.21 26.34
C LEU A 78 -0.19 1.49 27.56
N LYS A 79 0.35 1.51 28.78
CA LYS A 79 -0.40 1.81 30.02
C LYS A 79 -0.77 3.29 30.14
N ASP A 80 -0.05 4.18 29.47
CA ASP A 80 -0.32 5.62 29.52
C ASP A 80 -1.66 5.94 28.82
N PRO A 81 -2.68 6.46 29.54
CA PRO A 81 -3.98 6.79 28.97
C PRO A 81 -3.93 7.94 27.97
N ALA A 82 -2.89 8.78 28.00
CA ALA A 82 -2.71 9.85 27.02
C ALA A 82 -2.43 9.31 25.61
N ASN A 83 -1.93 8.09 25.49
CA ASN A 83 -1.71 7.43 24.22
C ASN A 83 -2.98 6.68 23.80
N GLN A 84 -3.62 7.12 22.74
CA GLN A 84 -4.92 6.60 22.26
C GLN A 84 -4.76 5.63 21.09
N ILE A 85 -3.75 5.86 20.23
CA ILE A 85 -3.48 5.07 19.03
C ILE A 85 -2.16 4.32 19.19
N TYR A 86 -2.19 3.05 18.80
CA TYR A 86 -1.00 2.24 18.56
C TYR A 86 -0.78 2.09 17.07
N PHE A 87 0.35 2.58 16.57
CA PHE A 87 0.80 2.38 15.21
C PHE A 87 1.95 1.39 15.15
N ASP A 88 1.85 0.40 14.25
CA ASP A 88 2.87 -0.61 14.05
C ASP A 88 3.50 -0.55 12.66
N SER A 89 4.81 -0.33 12.63
CA SER A 89 5.68 -0.47 11.44
C SER A 89 6.85 -1.41 11.67
N THR A 90 6.68 -2.38 12.57
CA THR A 90 7.67 -3.44 12.83
C THR A 90 7.68 -4.49 11.71
N LEU A 91 8.56 -5.50 11.82
CA LEU A 91 8.55 -6.63 10.91
C LEU A 91 7.22 -7.39 11.01
N THR A 92 6.77 -7.96 9.88
CA THR A 92 5.47 -8.60 9.77
C THR A 92 5.24 -9.68 10.84
N GLY A 93 6.22 -10.56 11.07
CA GLY A 93 6.11 -11.62 12.08
C GLY A 93 6.05 -11.12 13.53
N GLN A 94 6.47 -9.87 13.82
CA GLN A 94 6.41 -9.29 15.18
C GLN A 94 5.13 -8.49 15.42
N ARG A 95 4.47 -8.04 14.35
CA ARG A 95 3.29 -7.17 14.39
C ARG A 95 2.14 -7.74 15.20
N PRO A 96 1.75 -9.02 15.06
CA PRO A 96 0.64 -9.60 15.84
C PRO A 96 0.83 -9.48 17.35
N ILE A 97 2.07 -9.60 17.83
CA ILE A 97 2.39 -9.49 19.26
C ILE A 97 2.12 -8.07 19.76
N GLY A 98 2.63 -7.06 19.05
CA GLY A 98 2.43 -5.66 19.41
C GLY A 98 0.96 -5.25 19.33
N VAL A 99 0.25 -5.68 18.28
CA VAL A 99 -1.17 -5.40 18.07
C VAL A 99 -2.03 -5.99 19.21
N ARG A 100 -1.80 -7.25 19.61
CA ARG A 100 -2.53 -7.86 20.74
C ARG A 100 -2.29 -7.15 22.07
N LYS A 101 -1.03 -6.77 22.36
CA LYS A 101 -0.73 -5.95 23.55
C LYS A 101 -1.50 -4.62 23.52
N ALA A 102 -1.59 -3.98 22.37
CA ALA A 102 -2.30 -2.73 22.21
C ALA A 102 -3.83 -2.93 22.32
N ILE A 103 -4.41 -4.01 21.80
CA ILE A 103 -5.81 -4.38 21.98
C ILE A 103 -6.11 -4.58 23.48
N ALA A 104 -5.28 -5.34 24.18
CA ALA A 104 -5.42 -5.57 25.64
C ALA A 104 -5.35 -4.26 26.44
N ALA A 105 -4.53 -3.30 25.98
CA ALA A 105 -4.42 -1.96 26.55
C ALA A 105 -5.49 -0.97 26.04
N LYS A 106 -6.51 -1.46 25.28
CA LYS A 106 -7.63 -0.68 24.71
C LYS A 106 -7.19 0.50 23.83
N LYS A 107 -6.11 0.32 23.06
CA LYS A 107 -5.66 1.31 22.09
C LYS A 107 -6.30 1.05 20.73
N HIS A 108 -6.64 2.13 20.01
CA HIS A 108 -7.01 2.05 18.60
C HIS A 108 -5.80 1.61 17.77
N ILE A 109 -6.01 0.81 16.73
CA ILE A 109 -4.93 0.15 15.98
C ILE A 109 -4.81 0.75 14.59
N TYR A 110 -3.60 1.15 14.21
CA TYR A 110 -3.24 1.45 12.83
C TYR A 110 -1.91 0.78 12.50
N CYS A 111 -1.82 0.04 11.41
CA CYS A 111 -0.58 -0.68 11.13
C CYS A 111 -0.25 -0.77 9.64
N GLU A 112 1.04 -1.01 9.38
CA GLU A 112 1.55 -1.34 8.05
C GLU A 112 1.01 -2.68 7.55
N LYS A 113 0.99 -2.80 6.23
CA LYS A 113 0.76 -4.08 5.55
C LYS A 113 2.09 -4.87 5.41
N PRO A 114 2.05 -6.20 5.28
CA PRO A 114 0.95 -7.11 5.60
C PRO A 114 0.61 -7.09 7.10
N THR A 115 -0.65 -7.32 7.46
CA THR A 115 -1.08 -7.25 8.88
C THR A 115 -0.59 -8.42 9.73
N ALA A 116 -0.31 -9.55 9.08
CA ALA A 116 0.35 -10.73 9.67
C ALA A 116 1.01 -11.54 8.55
N THR A 117 1.71 -12.61 8.89
CA THR A 117 2.37 -13.53 7.94
C THR A 117 1.41 -14.53 7.30
N THR A 118 0.25 -14.79 7.95
CA THR A 118 -0.81 -15.67 7.44
C THR A 118 -2.17 -14.99 7.48
N SER A 119 -3.04 -15.37 6.55
CA SER A 119 -4.42 -14.86 6.50
C SER A 119 -5.25 -15.27 7.73
N LYS A 120 -4.98 -16.46 8.28
CA LYS A 120 -5.60 -16.95 9.52
C LYS A 120 -5.26 -16.01 10.70
N GLU A 121 -4.00 -15.64 10.86
CA GLU A 121 -3.53 -14.74 11.92
C GLU A 121 -4.05 -13.32 11.70
N ALA A 122 -4.00 -12.81 10.46
CA ALA A 122 -4.51 -11.51 10.11
C ALA A 122 -6.02 -11.39 10.39
N LEU A 123 -6.79 -12.44 10.07
CA LEU A 123 -8.23 -12.50 10.37
C LEU A 123 -8.49 -12.57 11.89
N ALA A 124 -7.69 -13.31 12.64
CA ALA A 124 -7.79 -13.37 14.09
C ALA A 124 -7.62 -11.97 14.70
N LEU A 125 -6.58 -11.21 14.29
CA LEU A 125 -6.38 -9.83 14.73
C LEU A 125 -7.56 -8.92 14.39
N ALA A 126 -8.13 -9.05 13.18
CA ALA A 126 -9.28 -8.27 12.77
C ALA A 126 -10.53 -8.57 13.63
N LYS A 127 -10.74 -9.84 13.98
CA LYS A 127 -11.83 -10.25 14.89
C LYS A 127 -11.59 -9.76 16.32
N GLU A 128 -10.36 -9.91 16.84
CA GLU A 128 -9.98 -9.47 18.19
C GLU A 128 -10.19 -7.95 18.37
N VAL A 129 -9.73 -7.14 17.44
CA VAL A 129 -9.87 -5.68 17.53
C VAL A 129 -11.32 -5.23 17.40
N THR A 130 -12.11 -5.91 16.56
CA THR A 130 -13.54 -5.64 16.38
C THR A 130 -14.34 -6.01 17.64
N ALA A 131 -14.07 -7.20 18.21
CA ALA A 131 -14.69 -7.64 19.44
C ALA A 131 -14.39 -6.72 20.64
N ALA A 132 -13.20 -6.11 20.64
CA ALA A 132 -12.81 -5.11 21.65
C ALA A 132 -13.48 -3.73 21.45
N GLY A 133 -14.25 -3.52 20.38
CA GLY A 133 -14.90 -2.26 20.04
C GLY A 133 -13.91 -1.14 19.69
N LEU A 134 -12.71 -1.49 19.25
CA LEU A 134 -11.65 -0.54 18.95
C LEU A 134 -11.65 -0.14 17.46
N LYS A 135 -11.39 1.13 17.21
CA LYS A 135 -11.16 1.62 15.85
C LYS A 135 -9.85 1.06 15.33
N ASN A 136 -9.86 0.67 14.06
CA ASN A 136 -8.70 0.03 13.48
C ASN A 136 -8.55 0.33 11.99
N GLY A 137 -7.31 0.24 11.52
CA GLY A 137 -6.97 0.51 10.12
C GLY A 137 -5.67 -0.12 9.70
N VAL A 138 -5.56 -0.36 8.41
CA VAL A 138 -4.34 -0.81 7.72
C VAL A 138 -3.93 0.19 6.66
N VAL A 139 -2.63 0.33 6.46
CA VAL A 139 -2.07 1.20 5.43
C VAL A 139 -2.43 0.68 4.04
N GLN A 140 -3.09 1.53 3.25
CA GLN A 140 -3.47 1.30 1.85
C GLN A 140 -3.12 2.53 1.00
N ASP A 141 -1.86 2.92 1.05
CA ASP A 141 -1.32 4.18 0.51
C ASP A 141 -1.62 4.42 -0.97
N LYS A 142 -1.63 3.35 -1.79
CA LYS A 142 -1.80 3.50 -3.24
C LYS A 142 -3.15 4.08 -3.65
N LEU A 143 -4.19 3.94 -2.82
CA LEU A 143 -5.50 4.55 -3.07
C LEU A 143 -5.46 6.09 -3.11
N TRP A 144 -4.44 6.69 -2.52
CA TRP A 144 -4.27 8.14 -2.37
C TRP A 144 -3.21 8.72 -3.30
N LEU A 145 -2.67 7.93 -4.23
CA LEU A 145 -1.76 8.42 -5.25
C LEU A 145 -2.52 9.34 -6.20
N PRO A 146 -1.95 10.50 -6.59
CA PRO A 146 -2.64 11.47 -7.44
C PRO A 146 -3.20 10.88 -8.75
N GLY A 147 -2.43 9.99 -9.42
CA GLY A 147 -2.90 9.32 -10.63
C GLY A 147 -4.10 8.40 -10.38
N LEU A 148 -4.11 7.67 -9.24
CA LEU A 148 -5.22 6.79 -8.88
C LEU A 148 -6.45 7.57 -8.38
N LEU A 149 -6.26 8.73 -7.76
CA LEU A 149 -7.38 9.63 -7.42
C LEU A 149 -8.05 10.20 -8.67
N LYS A 150 -7.27 10.55 -9.70
CA LYS A 150 -7.81 10.94 -11.01
C LYS A 150 -8.56 9.78 -11.67
N LEU A 151 -8.01 8.56 -11.61
CA LEU A 151 -8.67 7.35 -12.12
C LEU A 151 -9.99 7.08 -11.38
N ARG A 152 -10.00 7.21 -10.05
CA ARG A 152 -11.21 7.10 -9.23
C ARG A 152 -12.28 8.08 -9.70
N TYR A 153 -11.92 9.34 -9.91
CA TYR A 153 -12.86 10.35 -10.41
C TYR A 153 -13.48 9.95 -11.75
N LEU A 154 -12.68 9.41 -12.69
CA LEU A 154 -13.19 8.92 -13.97
C LEU A 154 -14.16 7.73 -13.81
N ILE A 155 -13.88 6.83 -12.87
CA ILE A 155 -14.78 5.71 -12.54
C ILE A 155 -16.09 6.23 -11.96
N ASP A 156 -16.01 7.10 -10.96
CA ASP A 156 -17.17 7.63 -10.24
C ASP A 156 -18.08 8.50 -11.14
N THR A 157 -17.51 9.13 -12.18
CA THR A 157 -18.27 9.92 -13.18
C THR A 157 -18.77 9.12 -14.37
N GLY A 158 -18.50 7.80 -14.43
CA GLY A 158 -18.99 6.93 -15.49
C GLY A 158 -18.26 7.07 -16.83
N PHE A 159 -17.06 7.68 -16.86
CA PHE A 159 -16.28 7.93 -18.08
C PHE A 159 -16.07 6.67 -18.95
N PHE A 160 -15.90 5.52 -18.33
CA PHE A 160 -15.58 4.29 -19.02
C PHE A 160 -16.79 3.57 -19.65
N GLY A 161 -18.03 3.98 -19.32
CA GLY A 161 -19.18 3.10 -19.55
C GLY A 161 -19.00 1.80 -18.75
N LYS A 162 -19.09 0.66 -19.42
CA LYS A 162 -18.76 -0.64 -18.80
C LYS A 162 -17.24 -0.88 -18.86
N ILE A 163 -16.61 -1.03 -17.70
CA ILE A 163 -15.19 -1.44 -17.63
C ILE A 163 -15.08 -2.90 -18.11
N LEU A 164 -14.14 -3.15 -19.03
CA LEU A 164 -13.91 -4.44 -19.69
C LEU A 164 -12.69 -5.14 -19.09
N SER A 165 -11.57 -4.43 -19.02
CA SER A 165 -10.31 -4.97 -18.51
C SER A 165 -9.43 -3.92 -17.87
N VAL A 166 -8.51 -4.40 -17.00
CA VAL A 166 -7.49 -3.58 -16.35
C VAL A 166 -6.13 -4.27 -16.52
N ARG A 167 -5.12 -3.52 -16.96
CA ARG A 167 -3.74 -3.98 -17.03
C ARG A 167 -2.89 -3.13 -16.08
N GLY A 168 -2.26 -3.77 -15.11
CA GLY A 168 -1.39 -3.14 -14.15
C GLY A 168 0.06 -3.58 -14.34
N GLU A 169 0.98 -2.64 -14.30
CA GLU A 169 2.39 -2.91 -14.32
C GLU A 169 3.11 -2.09 -13.25
N PHE A 170 3.84 -2.78 -12.37
CA PHE A 170 4.72 -2.18 -11.40
C PHE A 170 6.10 -2.81 -11.48
N GLY A 171 7.14 -2.01 -11.56
CA GLY A 171 8.46 -2.59 -11.50
C GLY A 171 9.57 -1.62 -11.84
N TYR A 172 10.76 -2.03 -11.47
CA TYR A 172 12.01 -1.36 -11.78
C TYR A 172 13.19 -2.30 -11.56
N TRP A 173 14.35 -1.93 -12.08
CA TRP A 173 15.57 -2.68 -11.85
C TRP A 173 16.10 -2.42 -10.44
N VAL A 174 16.07 -3.43 -9.60
CA VAL A 174 16.68 -3.37 -8.26
C VAL A 174 18.07 -3.96 -8.30
N PHE A 175 19.07 -3.12 -8.06
CA PHE A 175 20.47 -3.54 -8.07
C PHE A 175 20.73 -4.65 -7.06
N PRO A 176 21.38 -5.77 -7.49
CA PRO A 176 21.58 -6.95 -6.65
C PRO A 176 22.67 -6.78 -5.57
N GLY A 177 23.47 -5.73 -5.63
CA GLY A 177 24.52 -5.45 -4.65
C GLY A 177 25.92 -5.97 -5.03
N LYS A 178 26.12 -6.49 -6.27
CA LYS A 178 27.42 -7.04 -6.71
C LYS A 178 28.45 -5.96 -7.00
N PHE A 179 28.05 -4.94 -7.75
CA PHE A 179 28.92 -3.84 -8.20
C PHE A 179 28.49 -2.51 -7.62
N GLU A 180 27.22 -2.36 -7.37
CA GLU A 180 26.63 -1.19 -6.75
C GLU A 180 26.06 -1.54 -5.37
N LYS A 181 25.88 -0.53 -4.56
CA LYS A 181 25.26 -0.70 -3.24
C LYS A 181 23.88 -1.34 -3.35
N LEU A 182 23.63 -2.32 -2.52
CA LEU A 182 22.32 -2.95 -2.34
C LEU A 182 21.21 -1.91 -2.21
N GLN A 183 20.19 -2.02 -3.07
CA GLN A 183 19.09 -1.05 -3.12
C GLN A 183 17.92 -1.40 -2.19
N ARG A 184 17.67 -2.71 -1.96
CA ARG A 184 16.66 -3.21 -1.03
C ARG A 184 17.31 -4.16 -0.03
N PRO A 185 16.88 -4.19 1.23
CA PRO A 185 17.39 -5.13 2.22
C PRO A 185 17.26 -6.59 1.78
N SER A 186 18.24 -7.41 2.16
CA SER A 186 18.37 -8.79 1.72
C SER A 186 17.19 -9.68 2.11
N TRP A 187 16.50 -9.38 3.22
CA TRP A 187 15.32 -10.12 3.67
C TRP A 187 14.18 -10.13 2.63
N ASN A 188 14.09 -9.10 1.77
CA ASN A 188 13.06 -9.05 0.71
C ASN A 188 13.15 -10.25 -0.27
N TYR A 189 14.29 -10.93 -0.34
CA TYR A 189 14.54 -12.03 -1.27
C TYR A 189 14.71 -13.37 -0.57
N ARG A 190 14.30 -13.43 0.71
CA ARG A 190 14.33 -14.65 1.53
C ARG A 190 12.93 -15.04 1.94
N LYS A 191 12.51 -16.25 1.57
CA LYS A 191 11.18 -16.79 1.91
C LYS A 191 11.03 -17.00 3.43
N GLU A 192 12.12 -17.37 4.07
CA GLU A 192 12.21 -17.57 5.52
C GLU A 192 12.06 -16.27 6.33
N ASP A 193 12.25 -15.12 5.69
CA ASP A 193 12.08 -13.79 6.27
C ASP A 193 10.77 -13.11 5.79
N ASP A 194 9.80 -13.88 5.29
CA ASP A 194 8.53 -13.40 4.72
C ASP A 194 8.72 -12.48 3.50
N GLY A 195 9.84 -12.64 2.76
CA GLY A 195 10.13 -11.89 1.55
C GLY A 195 9.38 -12.41 0.33
N GLY A 196 9.56 -11.71 -0.78
CA GLY A 196 8.97 -12.01 -2.09
C GLY A 196 8.04 -10.92 -2.60
N ILE A 197 8.06 -10.71 -3.93
CA ILE A 197 7.24 -9.67 -4.55
C ILE A 197 5.75 -10.07 -4.59
N ILE A 198 5.43 -11.37 -4.60
CA ILE A 198 4.05 -11.85 -4.50
C ILE A 198 3.45 -11.37 -3.17
N VAL A 199 4.15 -11.59 -2.06
CA VAL A 199 3.70 -11.16 -0.72
C VAL A 199 3.63 -9.63 -0.64
N ASP A 200 4.63 -8.91 -1.17
CA ASP A 200 4.66 -7.45 -1.14
C ASP A 200 3.55 -6.83 -2.01
N MET A 201 3.39 -7.28 -3.25
CA MET A 201 2.56 -6.60 -4.23
C MET A 201 1.12 -7.10 -4.30
N LEU A 202 0.82 -8.38 -4.08
CA LEU A 202 -0.57 -8.84 -4.10
C LEU A 202 -1.39 -8.25 -2.95
N CYS A 203 -0.77 -7.98 -1.80
CA CYS A 203 -1.43 -7.19 -0.74
C CYS A 203 -1.84 -5.79 -1.24
N HIS A 204 -1.04 -5.14 -2.10
CA HIS A 204 -1.39 -3.86 -2.69
C HIS A 204 -2.46 -4.00 -3.78
N TRP A 205 -2.32 -4.99 -4.66
CA TRP A 205 -3.29 -5.19 -5.74
C TRP A 205 -4.66 -5.57 -5.22
N GLN A 206 -4.74 -6.31 -4.11
CA GLN A 206 -6.00 -6.64 -3.48
C GLN A 206 -6.84 -5.39 -3.23
N TYR A 207 -6.30 -4.41 -2.49
CA TYR A 207 -7.10 -3.24 -2.14
C TYR A 207 -7.26 -2.26 -3.30
N VAL A 208 -6.28 -2.15 -4.22
CA VAL A 208 -6.41 -1.32 -5.42
C VAL A 208 -7.55 -1.86 -6.30
N ILE A 209 -7.54 -3.16 -6.60
CA ILE A 209 -8.56 -3.79 -7.44
C ILE A 209 -9.93 -3.69 -6.77
N GLN A 210 -10.02 -4.09 -5.50
CA GLN A 210 -11.32 -4.10 -4.79
C GLN A 210 -11.93 -2.72 -4.67
N ASN A 211 -11.15 -1.69 -4.35
CA ASN A 211 -11.68 -0.33 -4.16
C ASN A 211 -12.00 0.38 -5.47
N LEU A 212 -11.33 0.03 -6.59
CA LEU A 212 -11.53 0.71 -7.86
C LEU A 212 -12.44 -0.04 -8.82
N PHE A 213 -12.36 -1.38 -8.86
CA PHE A 213 -12.95 -2.17 -9.93
C PHE A 213 -13.94 -3.24 -9.45
N GLY A 214 -13.85 -3.66 -8.18
CA GLY A 214 -14.77 -4.62 -7.58
C GLY A 214 -14.09 -5.84 -6.96
N ASP A 215 -14.89 -6.72 -6.37
CA ASP A 215 -14.41 -7.89 -5.64
C ASP A 215 -13.75 -8.91 -6.56
N ILE A 216 -12.60 -9.43 -6.13
CA ILE A 216 -11.90 -10.52 -6.81
C ILE A 216 -12.66 -11.83 -6.56
N LYS A 217 -12.97 -12.56 -7.63
CA LYS A 217 -13.60 -13.88 -7.62
C LYS A 217 -12.57 -14.99 -7.57
N SER A 218 -11.59 -14.92 -8.49
CA SER A 218 -10.54 -15.94 -8.63
C SER A 218 -9.26 -15.33 -9.17
N LEU A 219 -8.14 -16.05 -9.00
CA LEU A 219 -6.84 -15.64 -9.53
C LEU A 219 -6.01 -16.81 -10.06
N SER A 220 -5.10 -16.47 -10.97
CA SER A 220 -3.96 -17.28 -11.37
C SER A 220 -2.70 -16.43 -11.21
N CYS A 221 -1.65 -16.98 -10.60
CA CYS A 221 -0.39 -16.30 -10.39
C CYS A 221 0.80 -17.19 -10.73
N LEU A 222 1.80 -16.62 -11.38
CA LEU A 222 3.11 -17.21 -11.56
C LEU A 222 4.15 -16.33 -10.89
N GLY A 223 5.01 -16.93 -10.06
CA GLY A 223 6.19 -16.29 -9.54
C GLY A 223 7.45 -16.67 -10.32
N ALA A 224 8.48 -15.88 -10.18
CA ALA A 224 9.83 -16.20 -10.67
C ALA A 224 10.91 -15.58 -9.78
N THR A 225 12.06 -16.26 -9.70
CA THR A 225 13.29 -15.73 -9.13
C THR A 225 14.29 -15.57 -10.28
N HIS A 226 14.20 -14.44 -10.99
CA HIS A 226 15.02 -14.18 -12.19
C HIS A 226 16.49 -13.91 -11.85
N LEU A 227 16.75 -13.34 -10.66
CA LEU A 227 18.09 -13.13 -10.13
C LEU A 227 18.31 -14.03 -8.91
N PRO A 228 18.79 -15.28 -9.10
CA PRO A 228 18.90 -16.26 -8.04
C PRO A 228 20.03 -15.99 -7.04
N GLU A 229 20.95 -15.06 -7.36
CA GLU A 229 22.05 -14.64 -6.50
C GLU A 229 22.03 -13.12 -6.31
N ARG A 230 22.17 -12.69 -5.07
CA ARG A 230 22.29 -11.29 -4.65
C ARG A 230 23.31 -11.15 -3.52
N TRP A 231 23.65 -9.91 -3.16
CA TRP A 231 24.60 -9.61 -2.10
C TRP A 231 23.87 -8.95 -0.94
N ASP A 232 24.24 -9.31 0.28
CA ASP A 232 23.63 -8.76 1.51
C ASP A 232 24.23 -7.39 1.87
N GLU A 233 23.80 -6.87 3.04
CA GLU A 233 24.22 -5.57 3.58
C GLU A 233 25.74 -5.48 3.86
N ASN A 234 26.41 -6.63 3.98
CA ASN A 234 27.86 -6.77 4.19
C ASN A 234 28.63 -7.06 2.90
N GLY A 235 27.94 -7.09 1.75
CA GLY A 235 28.54 -7.41 0.47
C GLY A 235 28.85 -8.91 0.28
N LYS A 236 28.21 -9.77 1.08
CA LYS A 236 28.37 -11.22 0.97
C LYS A 236 27.29 -11.79 0.02
N PRO A 237 27.68 -12.64 -0.98
CA PRO A 237 26.73 -13.25 -1.88
C PRO A 237 25.83 -14.26 -1.13
N TYR A 238 24.56 -14.32 -1.52
CA TYR A 238 23.60 -15.31 -1.01
C TYR A 238 22.63 -15.73 -2.11
N LYS A 239 22.07 -16.95 -1.97
CA LYS A 239 21.04 -17.48 -2.85
C LYS A 239 19.67 -16.96 -2.42
N CYS A 240 18.94 -16.36 -3.38
CA CYS A 240 17.56 -15.94 -3.17
C CYS A 240 16.64 -17.16 -3.05
N THR A 241 15.73 -17.15 -2.07
CA THR A 241 14.74 -18.19 -1.83
C THR A 241 13.32 -17.72 -2.11
N ALA A 242 13.11 -16.39 -2.21
CA ALA A 242 11.83 -15.77 -2.55
C ALA A 242 11.82 -15.25 -4.00
N ASP A 243 10.62 -15.02 -4.50
CA ASP A 243 10.35 -14.48 -5.83
C ASP A 243 10.72 -13.00 -5.94
N ASP A 244 11.18 -12.60 -7.12
CA ASP A 244 11.48 -11.20 -7.49
C ASP A 244 10.59 -10.68 -8.63
N SER A 245 9.73 -11.55 -9.16
CA SER A 245 8.73 -11.22 -10.19
C SER A 245 7.45 -12.02 -10.00
N ALA A 246 6.30 -11.36 -10.24
CA ALA A 246 4.97 -11.93 -10.15
C ALA A 246 4.14 -11.53 -11.36
N TYR A 247 3.43 -12.49 -11.92
CA TYR A 247 2.55 -12.37 -13.08
C TYR A 247 1.18 -12.91 -12.68
N ALA A 248 0.20 -12.03 -12.47
CA ALA A 248 -1.09 -12.43 -11.92
C ALA A 248 -2.26 -11.97 -12.79
N THR A 249 -3.25 -12.84 -12.94
CA THR A 249 -4.53 -12.53 -13.58
C THR A 249 -5.65 -12.77 -12.58
N PHE A 250 -6.59 -11.83 -12.51
CA PHE A 250 -7.74 -11.86 -11.61
C PHE A 250 -9.04 -11.76 -12.41
N GLU A 251 -10.00 -12.63 -12.11
CA GLU A 251 -11.39 -12.48 -12.54
C GLU A 251 -12.17 -11.80 -11.40
N LEU A 252 -12.89 -10.73 -11.73
CA LEU A 252 -13.74 -10.05 -10.75
C LEU A 252 -15.17 -10.59 -10.80
N LYS A 253 -15.93 -10.43 -9.72
CA LYS A 253 -17.33 -10.89 -9.64
C LYS A 253 -18.25 -10.22 -10.68
N ASN A 254 -17.91 -9.01 -11.12
CA ASN A 254 -18.64 -8.26 -12.14
C ASN A 254 -18.18 -8.56 -13.57
N GLY A 255 -17.26 -9.53 -13.74
CA GLY A 255 -16.78 -9.98 -15.04
C GLY A 255 -15.60 -9.19 -15.61
N VAL A 256 -15.09 -8.19 -14.91
CA VAL A 256 -13.86 -7.47 -15.31
C VAL A 256 -12.66 -8.41 -15.16
N ILE A 257 -11.76 -8.40 -16.15
CA ILE A 257 -10.49 -9.14 -16.08
C ILE A 257 -9.36 -8.16 -15.79
N CYS A 258 -8.58 -8.48 -14.75
CA CYS A 258 -7.41 -7.71 -14.37
C CYS A 258 -6.14 -8.54 -14.57
N HIS A 259 -5.11 -7.96 -15.20
CA HIS A 259 -3.81 -8.58 -15.37
C HIS A 259 -2.72 -7.67 -14.82
N PHE A 260 -1.98 -8.14 -13.82
CA PHE A 260 -0.97 -7.34 -13.11
C PHE A 260 0.39 -8.02 -13.10
N ASN A 261 1.38 -7.31 -13.60
CA ASN A 261 2.79 -7.71 -13.51
C ASN A 261 3.49 -6.87 -12.45
N SER A 262 4.31 -7.53 -11.64
CA SER A 262 5.16 -6.86 -10.66
C SER A 262 6.56 -7.44 -10.73
N SER A 263 7.60 -6.62 -10.86
CA SER A 263 8.97 -7.14 -10.97
C SER A 263 10.02 -6.17 -10.43
N TRP A 264 11.00 -6.72 -9.73
CA TRP A 264 12.21 -6.02 -9.33
C TRP A 264 13.38 -6.24 -10.32
N CYS A 265 13.07 -6.86 -11.48
CA CYS A 265 14.07 -7.26 -12.48
C CYS A 265 13.76 -6.69 -13.88
N VAL A 266 13.00 -5.60 -13.99
CA VAL A 266 12.65 -4.96 -15.25
C VAL A 266 13.27 -3.57 -15.36
N ARG A 267 13.67 -3.19 -16.59
CA ARG A 267 14.08 -1.82 -16.90
C ARG A 267 12.87 -1.04 -17.36
N VAL A 268 12.63 0.10 -16.70
CA VAL A 268 11.49 0.96 -16.99
C VAL A 268 11.70 1.65 -18.34
N LYS A 269 10.74 1.49 -19.27
CA LYS A 269 10.66 2.23 -20.54
C LYS A 269 9.34 3.01 -20.62
N ARG A 270 9.02 3.74 -19.56
CA ARG A 270 7.87 4.61 -19.39
C ARG A 270 8.21 5.65 -18.32
N ASP A 271 7.42 6.69 -18.20
CA ASP A 271 7.70 7.80 -17.28
C ASP A 271 7.36 7.51 -15.80
N ASP A 272 6.93 6.27 -15.48
CA ASP A 272 6.47 5.91 -14.16
C ASP A 272 6.80 4.46 -13.78
N LEU A 273 6.94 4.19 -12.48
CA LEU A 273 7.13 2.84 -11.93
C LEU A 273 5.82 2.03 -11.90
N LEU A 274 4.69 2.73 -11.87
CA LEU A 274 3.35 2.17 -11.84
C LEU A 274 2.57 2.63 -13.06
N THR A 275 1.90 1.71 -13.73
CA THR A 275 0.97 2.01 -14.80
C THR A 275 -0.27 1.14 -14.64
N LEU A 276 -1.44 1.75 -14.63
CA LEU A 276 -2.74 1.08 -14.69
C LEU A 276 -3.45 1.56 -15.94
N GLN A 277 -3.66 0.67 -16.91
CA GLN A 277 -4.51 0.92 -18.07
C GLN A 277 -5.86 0.29 -17.83
N VAL A 278 -6.91 1.08 -17.96
CA VAL A 278 -8.31 0.68 -17.84
C VAL A 278 -8.98 0.87 -19.19
N ASP A 279 -9.59 -0.17 -19.72
CA ASP A 279 -10.33 -0.15 -20.97
C ASP A 279 -11.82 -0.36 -20.70
N GLY A 280 -12.65 0.53 -21.20
CA GLY A 280 -14.10 0.50 -21.10
C GLY A 280 -14.79 0.62 -22.46
N THR A 281 -16.13 0.54 -22.48
CA THR A 281 -16.92 0.66 -23.72
C THR A 281 -16.89 2.06 -24.31
N ASP A 282 -16.74 3.09 -23.49
CA ASP A 282 -16.89 4.49 -23.88
C ASP A 282 -15.56 5.27 -23.83
N GLY A 283 -14.55 4.71 -23.16
CA GLY A 283 -13.23 5.31 -23.08
C GLY A 283 -12.23 4.44 -22.34
N SER A 284 -10.97 4.84 -22.45
CA SER A 284 -9.83 4.22 -21.77
C SER A 284 -9.02 5.25 -21.01
N ALA A 285 -8.31 4.81 -19.95
CA ALA A 285 -7.39 5.65 -19.21
C ALA A 285 -6.09 4.91 -18.89
N VAL A 286 -5.00 5.66 -18.79
CA VAL A 286 -3.70 5.18 -18.29
C VAL A 286 -3.31 6.06 -17.10
N ALA A 287 -3.29 5.47 -15.91
CA ALA A 287 -2.94 6.13 -14.67
C ALA A 287 -1.59 5.61 -14.13
N GLY A 288 -0.77 6.52 -13.62
CA GLY A 288 0.48 6.23 -12.91
C GLY A 288 0.44 6.74 -11.48
N LEU A 289 1.62 7.00 -10.89
CA LEU A 289 1.74 7.56 -9.53
C LEU A 289 1.12 8.96 -9.43
N ARG A 290 1.26 9.79 -10.48
CA ARG A 290 0.86 11.20 -10.49
C ARG A 290 -0.07 11.56 -11.63
N ASN A 291 0.15 11.01 -12.80
CA ASN A 291 -0.52 11.38 -14.04
C ASN A 291 -1.62 10.39 -14.38
N CYS A 292 -2.60 10.88 -15.14
CA CYS A 292 -3.63 10.06 -15.76
C CYS A 292 -3.93 10.68 -17.13
N THR A 293 -3.92 9.85 -18.18
CA THR A 293 -4.31 10.24 -19.54
C THR A 293 -5.52 9.44 -19.94
N VAL A 294 -6.35 10.01 -20.80
CA VAL A 294 -7.60 9.39 -21.28
C VAL A 294 -7.75 9.50 -22.77
N GLN A 295 -8.47 8.55 -23.36
CA GLN A 295 -8.97 8.59 -24.72
C GLN A 295 -10.42 8.12 -24.69
N ASP A 296 -11.34 8.92 -25.23
CA ASP A 296 -12.74 8.54 -25.38
C ASP A 296 -13.07 8.05 -26.80
N ASN A 297 -14.30 7.63 -27.02
CA ASN A 297 -14.75 7.11 -28.30
C ASN A 297 -14.58 8.12 -29.45
N SER A 298 -14.72 9.42 -29.20
CA SER A 298 -14.62 10.44 -30.25
C SER A 298 -13.17 10.64 -30.72
N ALA A 299 -12.22 10.38 -29.83
CA ALA A 299 -10.78 10.45 -30.10
C ALA A 299 -10.15 9.10 -30.48
N THR A 300 -10.93 8.03 -30.50
CA THR A 300 -10.43 6.66 -30.79
C THR A 300 -10.18 6.51 -32.29
N PRO A 301 -8.92 6.27 -32.74
CA PRO A 301 -8.63 6.16 -34.16
C PRO A 301 -9.11 4.82 -34.75
N ARG A 302 -9.51 4.85 -36.02
CA ARG A 302 -9.81 3.63 -36.78
C ARG A 302 -8.52 3.00 -37.27
N CYS A 303 -8.05 1.97 -36.58
CA CYS A 303 -6.82 1.28 -36.90
C CYS A 303 -7.04 0.27 -38.04
N LEU A 304 -6.10 0.23 -38.99
CA LEU A 304 -6.01 -0.81 -40.01
C LEU A 304 -4.78 -1.67 -39.72
N TRP A 305 -4.98 -2.97 -39.67
CA TRP A 305 -3.87 -3.91 -39.55
C TRP A 305 -3.30 -4.18 -40.94
N ASN A 306 -2.12 -3.63 -41.22
CA ASN A 306 -1.35 -3.95 -42.43
C ASN A 306 0.13 -4.01 -42.07
N PRO A 307 0.76 -5.20 -41.95
CA PRO A 307 2.15 -5.36 -41.59
C PRO A 307 3.12 -4.87 -42.66
N ASP A 308 2.68 -4.69 -43.89
CA ASP A 308 3.52 -4.30 -45.04
C ASP A 308 3.62 -2.77 -45.21
N GLN A 309 2.92 -2.01 -44.38
CA GLN A 309 2.88 -0.54 -44.45
C GLN A 309 3.00 0.06 -43.06
N ASP A 310 3.64 1.22 -42.97
CA ASP A 310 3.61 2.02 -41.75
C ASP A 310 2.18 2.41 -41.41
N SER A 311 1.84 2.36 -40.12
CA SER A 311 0.51 2.78 -39.67
C SER A 311 0.29 4.26 -39.99
N PRO A 312 -0.79 4.62 -40.69
CA PRO A 312 -1.14 6.02 -40.93
C PRO A 312 -1.68 6.71 -39.67
N VAL A 313 -1.85 5.94 -38.59
CA VAL A 313 -2.44 6.38 -37.35
C VAL A 313 -1.34 6.63 -36.30
N ALA A 314 -1.31 7.83 -35.77
CA ALA A 314 -0.51 8.17 -34.59
C ALA A 314 -1.28 7.75 -33.33
N TYR A 315 -1.00 6.57 -32.80
CA TYR A 315 -1.76 5.97 -31.69
C TYR A 315 -1.75 6.79 -30.40
N MET A 316 -0.77 7.67 -30.22
CA MET A 316 -0.70 8.56 -29.06
C MET A 316 -1.52 9.83 -29.23
N ASP A 317 -1.91 10.18 -30.47
CA ASP A 317 -2.80 11.30 -30.73
C ASP A 317 -4.20 10.97 -30.18
N GLY A 318 -4.87 11.98 -29.62
CA GLY A 318 -6.16 11.75 -28.97
C GLY A 318 -6.10 11.27 -27.52
N TRP A 319 -4.91 10.95 -27.00
CA TRP A 319 -4.73 10.79 -25.55
C TRP A 319 -4.50 12.15 -24.90
N THR A 320 -5.38 12.53 -23.96
CA THR A 320 -5.32 13.81 -23.28
C THR A 320 -5.04 13.64 -21.79
N SER A 321 -4.22 14.53 -21.23
CA SER A 321 -3.92 14.50 -19.80
C SER A 321 -5.10 14.99 -18.97
N GLN A 322 -5.44 14.25 -17.92
CA GLN A 322 -6.40 14.71 -16.93
C GLN A 322 -5.78 15.84 -16.09
N PRO A 323 -6.43 17.00 -16.00
CA PRO A 323 -5.91 18.12 -15.24
C PRO A 323 -5.83 17.79 -13.74
N THR A 324 -4.98 18.52 -13.04
CA THR A 324 -4.96 18.51 -11.59
C THR A 324 -6.03 19.48 -11.09
N ASN A 325 -7.14 18.94 -10.60
CA ASN A 325 -8.30 19.70 -10.13
C ASN A 325 -8.38 19.78 -8.59
N ALA A 326 -7.37 19.25 -7.89
CA ALA A 326 -7.28 19.26 -6.44
C ALA A 326 -5.82 19.37 -6.00
N ILE A 327 -5.59 19.80 -4.77
CA ILE A 327 -4.27 19.72 -4.13
C ILE A 327 -4.08 18.28 -3.66
N TYR A 328 -3.11 17.59 -4.25
CA TYR A 328 -2.75 16.24 -3.83
C TYR A 328 -1.61 16.30 -2.81
N ASP A 329 -1.74 15.55 -1.74
CA ASP A 329 -0.74 15.44 -0.69
C ASP A 329 -0.08 14.05 -0.69
N ASN A 330 0.87 13.84 0.23
CA ASN A 330 1.48 12.53 0.40
C ASN A 330 0.41 11.49 0.77
N ALA A 331 0.40 10.37 0.05
CA ALA A 331 -0.63 9.34 0.17
C ALA A 331 -0.75 8.76 1.59
N PHE A 332 0.36 8.58 2.30
CA PHE A 332 0.36 8.12 3.70
C PHE A 332 -0.21 9.17 4.63
N LYS A 333 0.13 10.45 4.41
CA LYS A 333 -0.39 11.58 5.20
C LYS A 333 -1.91 11.67 5.06
N VAL A 334 -2.43 11.61 3.85
CA VAL A 334 -3.88 11.64 3.59
C VAL A 334 -4.59 10.54 4.39
N GLN A 335 -4.09 9.31 4.34
CA GLN A 335 -4.71 8.20 5.07
C GLN A 335 -4.57 8.36 6.59
N TRP A 336 -3.46 8.92 7.10
CA TRP A 336 -3.32 9.28 8.50
C TRP A 336 -4.35 10.33 8.94
N GLU A 337 -4.58 11.36 8.14
CA GLU A 337 -5.59 12.38 8.44
C GLU A 337 -7.00 11.77 8.52
N LEU A 338 -7.35 10.88 7.60
CA LEU A 338 -8.61 10.16 7.63
C LEU A 338 -8.73 9.25 8.86
N PHE A 339 -7.67 8.55 9.25
CA PHE A 339 -7.68 7.70 10.44
C PHE A 339 -7.81 8.53 11.72
N LEU A 340 -7.13 9.65 11.82
CA LEU A 340 -7.26 10.59 12.96
C LEU A 340 -8.70 11.14 13.07
N ARG A 341 -9.32 11.51 11.94
CA ARG A 341 -10.73 11.91 11.90
C ARG A 341 -11.65 10.77 12.31
N HIS A 342 -11.39 9.54 11.86
CA HIS A 342 -12.12 8.36 12.28
C HIS A 342 -12.06 8.16 13.80
N VAL A 343 -10.89 8.31 14.42
CA VAL A 343 -10.71 8.14 15.86
C VAL A 343 -11.46 9.22 16.63
N VAL A 344 -11.37 10.49 16.22
CA VAL A 344 -11.90 11.63 16.99
C VAL A 344 -13.37 11.93 16.67
N LEU A 345 -13.76 11.82 15.40
CA LEU A 345 -15.07 12.28 14.90
C LEU A 345 -16.02 11.14 14.53
N ASN A 346 -15.56 9.89 14.53
CA ASN A 346 -16.30 8.74 13.98
C ASN A 346 -16.54 8.82 12.47
N ASP A 347 -15.74 9.59 11.73
CA ASP A 347 -15.83 9.63 10.28
C ASP A 347 -15.64 8.22 9.70
N PRO A 348 -16.27 7.87 8.56
CA PRO A 348 -16.11 6.56 7.93
C PRO A 348 -14.65 6.23 7.60
N PHE A 349 -14.20 5.03 7.92
CA PHE A 349 -12.87 4.52 7.58
C PHE A 349 -12.95 3.03 7.24
N PRO A 350 -13.24 2.67 5.98
CA PRO A 350 -13.49 1.28 5.58
C PRO A 350 -12.24 0.40 5.51
N TRP A 351 -11.05 0.97 5.56
CA TRP A 351 -9.76 0.27 5.42
C TRP A 351 -9.29 -0.37 6.73
N SER A 352 -10.12 -1.25 7.28
CA SER A 352 -9.91 -1.93 8.57
C SER A 352 -8.85 -3.04 8.48
N LEU A 353 -8.51 -3.66 9.63
CA LEU A 353 -7.63 -4.83 9.66
C LEU A 353 -8.21 -6.03 8.88
N LEU A 354 -9.53 -6.11 8.70
CA LEU A 354 -10.14 -7.12 7.83
C LEU A 354 -9.72 -6.93 6.37
N GLU A 355 -9.65 -5.69 5.89
CA GLU A 355 -9.13 -5.41 4.55
C GLU A 355 -7.64 -5.77 4.44
N GLY A 356 -6.87 -5.60 5.51
CA GLY A 356 -5.50 -6.10 5.60
C GLY A 356 -5.42 -7.62 5.51
N ALA A 357 -6.32 -8.33 6.17
CA ALA A 357 -6.40 -9.80 6.11
C ALA A 357 -6.74 -10.32 4.70
N LYS A 358 -7.60 -9.62 3.95
CA LYS A 358 -7.87 -9.94 2.54
C LYS A 358 -6.60 -9.80 1.67
N GLY A 359 -5.78 -8.78 1.93
CA GLY A 359 -4.48 -8.61 1.26
C GLY A 359 -3.53 -9.78 1.51
N VAL A 360 -3.43 -10.22 2.76
CA VAL A 360 -2.62 -11.40 3.13
C VAL A 360 -3.17 -12.66 2.47
N GLN A 361 -4.49 -12.87 2.48
CA GLN A 361 -5.14 -13.99 1.81
C GLN A 361 -4.82 -14.03 0.30
N LEU A 362 -4.90 -12.89 -0.38
CA LEU A 362 -4.61 -12.85 -1.81
C LEU A 362 -3.15 -13.20 -2.11
N ALA A 363 -2.21 -12.77 -1.26
CA ALA A 363 -0.80 -13.13 -1.37
C ALA A 363 -0.57 -14.64 -1.16
N GLU A 364 -1.19 -15.24 -0.14
CA GLU A 364 -1.14 -16.70 0.09
C GLU A 364 -1.70 -17.48 -1.10
N LEU A 365 -2.87 -17.07 -1.61
CA LEU A 365 -3.48 -17.69 -2.79
C LEU A 365 -2.61 -17.52 -4.04
N GLY A 366 -1.92 -16.39 -4.19
CA GLY A 366 -0.96 -16.18 -5.27
C GLY A 366 0.22 -17.17 -5.21
N LEU A 367 0.81 -17.36 -4.03
CA LEU A 367 1.86 -18.34 -3.80
C LEU A 367 1.36 -19.77 -4.05
N GLN A 368 0.16 -20.10 -3.58
CA GLN A 368 -0.48 -21.40 -3.77
C GLN A 368 -0.78 -21.65 -5.25
N SER A 369 -1.34 -20.68 -5.98
CA SER A 369 -1.61 -20.77 -7.42
C SER A 369 -0.32 -21.07 -8.20
N TRP A 370 0.77 -20.39 -7.85
CA TRP A 370 2.10 -20.64 -8.44
C TRP A 370 2.59 -22.06 -8.16
N ALA A 371 2.50 -22.53 -6.92
CA ALA A 371 2.94 -23.85 -6.54
C ALA A 371 2.12 -24.97 -7.21
N GLU A 372 0.81 -24.81 -7.26
CA GLU A 372 -0.13 -25.81 -7.79
C GLU A 372 -0.39 -25.68 -9.30
N ARG A 373 0.08 -24.61 -9.94
CA ARG A 373 -0.09 -24.32 -11.39
C ARG A 373 -1.55 -24.30 -11.85
N ARG A 374 -2.44 -23.73 -11.04
CA ARG A 374 -3.86 -23.65 -11.32
C ARG A 374 -4.51 -22.36 -10.86
N TRP A 375 -5.69 -22.05 -11.40
CA TRP A 375 -6.59 -21.02 -10.88
C TRP A 375 -7.11 -21.41 -9.49
N LEU A 376 -7.29 -20.41 -8.65
CA LEU A 376 -7.87 -20.55 -7.32
C LEU A 376 -9.00 -19.53 -7.14
N ASP A 377 -10.11 -19.99 -6.56
CA ASP A 377 -11.16 -19.09 -6.08
C ASP A 377 -10.68 -18.31 -4.85
N VAL A 378 -11.19 -17.09 -4.69
CA VAL A 378 -10.94 -16.26 -3.51
C VAL A 378 -12.12 -16.38 -2.56
N PRO A 379 -12.04 -17.23 -1.52
CA PRO A 379 -13.12 -17.41 -0.59
C PRO A 379 -13.31 -16.16 0.28
N LYS A 380 -14.56 -15.89 0.67
CA LYS A 380 -14.85 -14.82 1.62
C LYS A 380 -14.20 -15.15 2.97
N LEU A 381 -13.46 -14.21 3.54
CA LEU A 381 -13.01 -14.32 4.92
C LEU A 381 -14.21 -14.14 5.86
N ALA A 382 -14.45 -15.14 6.69
CA ALA A 382 -15.61 -15.22 7.61
C ALA A 382 -15.17 -15.10 9.07
#